data_07575b7884dd06bb1a802c7a9d4c17d1
#
_entry.id   07575b7884dd06bb1a802c7a9d4c17d1
#
_cell.length_a   1.000
_cell.length_b   1.000
_cell.length_c   1.000
_cell.angle_alpha   90.00
_cell.angle_beta   90.00
_cell.angle_gamma   90.00
#
_symmetry.space_group_name_H-M   'P 1'
#
loop_
_entity.id
_entity.type
_entity.pdbx_description
1 polymer ?
#
loop_
_entity_poly.entity_id
_entity_poly.type
_entity_poly.pdbx_seq_one_letter_code
_entity_poly.pdbx_strand_id
1 'polypeptide(L)'
;MKRAIVFVWLLLLCGPHLDAQQDTPPPFPTQPKPSAAASAPAPAIVPVPVTPPRPNGKIQNSLVRITVTEEEPDYKAPWNAGAIQRGVGAGFVIDGSRIMTNAHVVSNSRYITVEREGDPNKYRATVLFVAHDCDLALITVSAPGFFKNMTPLKFGGIPELESTVSAYGYPIGGERMSVTAGIVSRIDFQLYTHSSIDQHLAIQISAQINPGNSGGPVMQNGKVIGVAFQGYSGDVAQGVAYMVPTPVIRRFLKDIADGHYNGYVDLAITYSKLQNPAQRKFLGLKDDDRGVLITTVVAAGPCAGVLREGDVLLAMDDHPIASDSNVELEGERVEFPEVVERKFKGDKVKLNIRRDKQPMTVTVQLNAVWPYLIQGHRYDVRPRYVVYGGLLFQPLNLDLIDAYQPTDLRIRHFFDYFVVEQIYLEHPDVIVLTNILPDPINTYLTAYRGGIVDEINGKKIHTLEDLAKTFSETSDRFVVKMIGEGPPLVLDPKQVEAARERIKMRYNVMKEQNLEEQPAAKTAQDQNKI
;
A
#
# COMPACT_ATOMS: atom_id res chain seq x y z
N MET A 1 -8.54 32.26 -5.50
CA MET A 1 -9.24 31.37 -6.45
C MET A 1 -8.64 29.98 -6.25
N LYS A 2 -9.31 29.17 -5.46
CA LYS A 2 -8.89 27.81 -5.13
C LYS A 2 -9.31 26.88 -6.26
N ARG A 3 -8.39 26.20 -6.90
CA ARG A 3 -8.68 25.09 -7.82
C ARG A 3 -8.38 23.78 -7.13
N ALA A 4 -9.45 23.04 -6.92
CA ALA A 4 -9.44 21.69 -6.41
C ALA A 4 -8.76 20.73 -7.42
N ILE A 5 -7.87 19.91 -6.93
CA ILE A 5 -7.41 18.71 -7.64
C ILE A 5 -8.46 17.65 -7.37
N VAL A 6 -9.16 17.26 -8.44
CA VAL A 6 -10.20 16.23 -8.40
C VAL A 6 -9.51 14.86 -8.48
N PHE A 7 -9.43 14.16 -7.37
CA PHE A 7 -9.29 12.71 -7.37
C PHE A 7 -10.65 12.12 -7.75
N VAL A 8 -10.71 11.46 -8.89
CA VAL A 8 -11.92 10.75 -9.34
C VAL A 8 -12.03 9.45 -8.55
N TRP A 9 -12.81 9.47 -7.48
CA TRP A 9 -13.35 8.26 -6.86
C TRP A 9 -14.69 7.94 -7.55
N LEU A 10 -14.77 6.79 -8.17
CA LEU A 10 -16.03 6.24 -8.68
C LEU A 10 -16.84 5.71 -7.49
N LEU A 11 -17.74 6.54 -6.95
CA LEU A 11 -18.77 6.12 -6.00
C LEU A 11 -19.96 5.53 -6.77
N LEU A 12 -20.18 4.24 -6.60
CA LEU A 12 -21.46 3.58 -6.92
C LEU A 12 -22.49 4.01 -5.86
N LEU A 13 -23.35 4.96 -6.21
CA LEU A 13 -24.54 5.32 -5.44
C LEU A 13 -25.68 4.37 -5.82
N CYS A 14 -26.07 3.49 -4.90
CA CYS A 14 -27.41 2.90 -4.88
C CYS A 14 -28.39 3.95 -4.31
N GLY A 15 -29.22 4.54 -5.14
CA GLY A 15 -30.35 5.37 -4.75
C GLY A 15 -31.67 4.56 -4.78
N PRO A 16 -32.70 5.00 -4.04
CA PRO A 16 -33.94 4.25 -3.88
C PRO A 16 -34.83 4.29 -5.13
N HIS A 17 -35.53 3.19 -5.37
CA HIS A 17 -36.54 3.04 -6.41
C HIS A 17 -37.65 4.09 -6.27
N LEU A 18 -37.83 4.88 -7.32
CA LEU A 18 -39.08 5.60 -7.62
C LEU A 18 -39.73 4.89 -8.82
N ASP A 19 -40.92 4.36 -8.60
CA ASP A 19 -41.79 3.82 -9.65
C ASP A 19 -42.08 4.90 -10.66
N ALA A 20 -41.62 4.72 -11.89
CA ALA A 20 -42.05 5.48 -13.05
C ALA A 20 -42.71 4.52 -14.07
N GLN A 21 -43.96 4.86 -14.41
CA GLN A 21 -44.80 4.18 -15.35
C GLN A 21 -44.07 3.90 -16.67
N GLN A 22 -44.24 2.69 -17.16
CA GLN A 22 -43.78 2.24 -18.47
C GLN A 22 -44.59 2.90 -19.59
N ASP A 23 -44.00 3.87 -20.30
CA ASP A 23 -44.40 4.24 -21.64
C ASP A 23 -43.58 3.41 -22.64
N THR A 24 -44.22 2.48 -23.31
CA THR A 24 -43.62 1.67 -24.38
C THR A 24 -43.40 2.51 -25.62
N PRO A 25 -42.20 2.56 -26.20
CA PRO A 25 -41.98 3.22 -27.48
C PRO A 25 -42.58 2.40 -28.63
N PRO A 26 -43.03 3.06 -29.73
CA PRO A 26 -43.63 2.39 -30.87
C PRO A 26 -42.63 1.49 -31.61
N PRO A 27 -43.11 0.43 -32.29
CA PRO A 27 -42.24 -0.53 -32.96
C PRO A 27 -41.56 0.08 -34.19
N PHE A 28 -40.26 -0.18 -34.33
CA PHE A 28 -39.48 0.19 -35.52
C PHE A 28 -39.96 -0.57 -36.76
N PRO A 29 -39.95 0.06 -37.96
CA PRO A 29 -40.33 -0.60 -39.20
C PRO A 29 -39.34 -1.71 -39.57
N THR A 30 -39.88 -2.89 -39.85
CA THR A 30 -39.13 -4.06 -40.31
C THR A 30 -38.52 -3.85 -41.68
N GLN A 31 -37.21 -3.95 -41.79
CA GLN A 31 -36.50 -4.02 -43.08
C GLN A 31 -36.73 -5.40 -43.74
N PRO A 32 -36.86 -5.47 -45.07
CA PRO A 32 -37.03 -6.73 -45.77
C PRO A 32 -35.75 -7.57 -45.72
N LYS A 33 -35.90 -8.86 -45.48
CA LYS A 33 -34.80 -9.86 -45.50
C LYS A 33 -34.13 -9.90 -46.87
N PRO A 34 -32.80 -9.84 -46.96
CA PRO A 34 -32.09 -10.15 -48.19
C PRO A 34 -32.22 -11.64 -48.52
N SER A 35 -32.48 -11.93 -49.78
CA SER A 35 -32.50 -13.28 -50.35
C SER A 35 -31.12 -13.92 -50.23
N ALA A 36 -31.11 -15.18 -49.78
CA ALA A 36 -29.88 -15.98 -49.64
C ALA A 36 -29.30 -16.32 -51.03
N ALA A 37 -28.22 -15.64 -51.39
CA ALA A 37 -27.29 -16.16 -52.40
C ALA A 37 -26.28 -17.07 -51.72
N ALA A 38 -26.23 -18.32 -52.11
CA ALA A 38 -25.28 -19.30 -51.60
C ALA A 38 -23.84 -18.89 -51.93
N SER A 39 -23.11 -18.38 -50.97
CA SER A 39 -21.65 -18.21 -51.07
C SER A 39 -20.96 -19.50 -50.66
N ALA A 40 -20.02 -19.96 -51.47
CA ALA A 40 -19.16 -21.11 -51.18
C ALA A 40 -18.41 -20.90 -49.84
N PRO A 41 -18.20 -21.96 -49.04
CA PRO A 41 -17.50 -21.84 -47.78
C PRO A 41 -16.03 -21.43 -48.02
N ALA A 42 -15.63 -20.33 -47.39
CA ALA A 42 -14.23 -19.96 -47.28
C ALA A 42 -13.44 -21.10 -46.59
N PRO A 43 -12.20 -21.39 -46.98
CA PRO A 43 -11.41 -22.44 -46.30
C PRO A 43 -11.26 -22.08 -44.82
N ALA A 44 -11.69 -22.99 -43.97
CA ALA A 44 -11.52 -22.86 -42.53
C ALA A 44 -10.00 -22.75 -42.21
N ILE A 45 -9.58 -21.60 -41.71
CA ILE A 45 -8.27 -21.45 -41.09
C ILE A 45 -8.32 -22.30 -39.82
N VAL A 46 -7.77 -23.51 -39.92
CA VAL A 46 -7.53 -24.35 -38.74
C VAL A 46 -6.49 -23.63 -37.89
N PRO A 47 -6.82 -23.16 -36.67
CA PRO A 47 -5.81 -22.61 -35.80
C PRO A 47 -4.78 -23.70 -35.54
N VAL A 48 -3.55 -23.47 -35.95
CA VAL A 48 -2.43 -24.33 -35.56
C VAL A 48 -2.40 -24.32 -34.05
N PRO A 49 -2.56 -25.46 -33.37
CA PRO A 49 -2.47 -25.47 -31.90
C PRO A 49 -1.05 -25.04 -31.55
N VAL A 50 -0.93 -23.80 -31.04
CA VAL A 50 0.30 -23.36 -30.38
C VAL A 50 0.38 -24.20 -29.11
N THR A 51 1.14 -25.30 -29.19
CA THR A 51 1.45 -26.11 -28.03
C THR A 51 2.23 -25.20 -27.10
N PRO A 52 1.71 -24.87 -25.90
CA PRO A 52 2.47 -24.07 -24.96
C PRO A 52 3.80 -24.80 -24.70
N PRO A 53 4.92 -24.09 -24.64
CA PRO A 53 6.23 -24.72 -24.41
C PRO A 53 6.09 -25.53 -23.11
N ARG A 54 6.42 -26.82 -23.20
CA ARG A 54 6.44 -27.70 -22.02
C ARG A 54 7.34 -27.02 -20.99
N PRO A 55 6.89 -26.80 -19.73
CA PRO A 55 7.75 -26.22 -18.71
C PRO A 55 9.06 -26.99 -18.67
N ASN A 56 10.19 -26.30 -18.86
CA ASN A 56 11.49 -26.90 -18.67
C ASN A 56 11.49 -27.50 -17.26
N GLY A 57 11.65 -28.80 -17.11
CA GLY A 57 11.58 -29.51 -15.81
C GLY A 57 12.54 -28.97 -14.73
N LYS A 58 13.38 -28.00 -15.08
CA LYS A 58 14.25 -27.24 -14.18
C LYS A 58 13.49 -26.14 -13.38
N ILE A 59 12.44 -25.50 -13.95
CA ILE A 59 11.72 -24.40 -13.28
C ILE A 59 10.86 -24.93 -12.13
N GLN A 60 10.23 -26.09 -12.30
CA GLN A 60 9.42 -26.73 -11.26
C GLN A 60 10.19 -26.96 -9.96
N ASN A 61 11.50 -27.28 -10.06
CA ASN A 61 12.37 -27.48 -8.90
C ASN A 61 12.82 -26.16 -8.22
N SER A 62 12.37 -25.03 -8.73
CA SER A 62 12.70 -23.71 -8.18
C SER A 62 11.49 -23.04 -7.53
N LEU A 63 10.29 -23.60 -7.71
CA LEU A 63 9.05 -23.01 -7.25
C LEU A 63 8.54 -23.67 -5.96
N VAL A 64 7.86 -22.88 -5.16
CA VAL A 64 7.16 -23.34 -3.96
C VAL A 64 5.76 -22.76 -3.90
N ARG A 65 4.83 -23.56 -3.39
CA ARG A 65 3.53 -23.11 -2.95
C ARG A 65 3.65 -22.62 -1.53
N ILE A 66 3.12 -21.44 -1.24
CA ILE A 66 3.13 -20.84 0.09
C ILE A 66 1.69 -20.86 0.62
N THR A 67 1.51 -21.39 1.82
CA THR A 67 0.23 -21.31 2.54
C THR A 67 0.47 -20.56 3.85
N VAL A 68 -0.33 -19.52 4.06
CA VAL A 68 -0.20 -18.63 5.21
C VAL A 68 -1.47 -18.70 6.05
N THR A 69 -1.31 -18.74 7.35
CA THR A 69 -2.37 -18.46 8.32
C THR A 69 -2.14 -17.05 8.82
N GLU A 70 -3.06 -16.16 8.49
CA GLU A 70 -3.03 -14.73 8.77
C GLU A 70 -3.94 -14.39 9.94
N GLU A 71 -3.60 -13.34 10.68
CA GLU A 71 -4.45 -12.77 11.71
C GLU A 71 -4.60 -11.27 11.44
N GLU A 72 -5.69 -10.88 10.77
CA GLU A 72 -5.98 -9.49 10.49
C GLU A 72 -6.37 -8.74 11.76
N PRO A 73 -5.77 -7.57 12.05
CA PRO A 73 -6.10 -6.78 13.22
C PRO A 73 -7.56 -6.31 13.24
N ASP A 74 -8.21 -6.41 14.40
CA ASP A 74 -9.59 -5.91 14.59
C ASP A 74 -9.59 -4.48 15.14
N TYR A 75 -9.77 -3.48 14.28
CA TYR A 75 -9.86 -2.08 14.68
C TYR A 75 -11.13 -1.75 15.49
N LYS A 76 -12.18 -2.58 15.46
CA LYS A 76 -13.41 -2.37 16.24
C LYS A 76 -13.31 -2.88 17.67
N ALA A 77 -12.44 -3.88 17.89
CA ALA A 77 -12.13 -4.42 19.20
C ALA A 77 -10.63 -4.75 19.29
N PRO A 78 -9.75 -3.72 19.31
CA PRO A 78 -8.31 -3.86 19.09
C PRO A 78 -7.56 -4.65 20.19
N TRP A 79 -8.21 -4.94 21.30
CA TRP A 79 -7.71 -5.83 22.35
C TRP A 79 -7.87 -7.33 22.04
N ASN A 80 -8.73 -7.68 21.10
CA ASN A 80 -8.94 -9.06 20.68
C ASN A 80 -7.87 -9.51 19.66
N ALA A 81 -7.73 -10.82 19.54
CA ALA A 81 -7.12 -11.41 18.36
C ALA A 81 -8.02 -11.12 17.15
N GLY A 82 -7.40 -10.81 16.03
CA GLY A 82 -8.13 -10.56 14.79
C GLY A 82 -8.71 -11.82 14.14
N ALA A 83 -9.33 -11.65 13.00
CA ALA A 83 -9.86 -12.77 12.23
C ALA A 83 -8.72 -13.63 11.67
N ILE A 84 -8.84 -14.97 11.85
CA ILE A 84 -7.88 -15.91 11.29
C ILE A 84 -8.33 -16.29 9.89
N GLN A 85 -7.48 -16.04 8.90
CA GLN A 85 -7.71 -16.38 7.50
C GLN A 85 -6.60 -17.28 6.96
N ARG A 86 -6.82 -17.89 5.80
CA ARG A 86 -5.81 -18.65 5.07
C ARG A 86 -5.61 -18.05 3.70
N GLY A 87 -4.34 -17.66 3.44
CA GLY A 87 -3.87 -17.21 2.15
C GLY A 87 -3.06 -18.31 1.43
N VAL A 88 -3.04 -18.23 0.11
CA VAL A 88 -2.19 -19.05 -0.75
C VAL A 88 -1.46 -18.13 -1.71
N GLY A 89 -0.16 -18.34 -1.84
CA GLY A 89 0.70 -17.64 -2.78
C GLY A 89 1.74 -18.57 -3.38
N ALA A 90 2.59 -18.00 -4.18
CA ALA A 90 3.73 -18.66 -4.80
C ALA A 90 5.04 -18.02 -4.32
N GLY A 91 6.12 -18.73 -4.51
CA GLY A 91 7.47 -18.23 -4.30
C GLY A 91 8.47 -19.01 -5.15
N PHE A 92 9.67 -18.49 -5.24
CA PHE A 92 10.74 -19.16 -5.96
C PHE A 92 12.08 -19.01 -5.25
N VAL A 93 12.91 -20.03 -5.40
CA VAL A 93 14.23 -20.07 -4.77
C VAL A 93 15.20 -19.13 -5.50
N ILE A 94 15.92 -18.36 -4.71
CA ILE A 94 17.07 -17.54 -5.12
C ILE A 94 18.32 -17.97 -4.37
N ASP A 95 19.47 -17.41 -4.70
CA ASP A 95 20.75 -17.74 -4.05
C ASP A 95 20.67 -17.54 -2.53
N GLY A 96 21.42 -18.36 -1.79
CA GLY A 96 21.53 -18.26 -0.32
C GLY A 96 20.42 -18.96 0.45
N SER A 97 19.78 -20.00 -0.10
CA SER A 97 18.70 -20.74 0.56
C SER A 97 17.53 -19.84 0.97
N ARG A 98 17.18 -18.92 0.10
CA ARG A 98 16.11 -17.95 0.28
C ARG A 98 15.03 -18.16 -0.78
N ILE A 99 13.81 -17.89 -0.40
CA ILE A 99 12.63 -17.93 -1.27
C ILE A 99 12.10 -16.49 -1.37
N MET A 100 11.97 -15.98 -2.59
CA MET A 100 11.36 -14.70 -2.88
C MET A 100 9.86 -14.88 -3.09
N THR A 101 9.09 -13.95 -2.53
CA THR A 101 7.64 -13.86 -2.66
C THR A 101 7.20 -12.39 -2.48
N ASN A 102 5.89 -12.11 -2.47
CA ASN A 102 5.37 -10.79 -2.13
C ASN A 102 5.23 -10.58 -0.62
N ALA A 103 5.26 -9.32 -0.19
CA ALA A 103 4.96 -8.92 1.17
C ALA A 103 3.50 -9.26 1.54
N HIS A 104 2.53 -8.96 0.67
CA HIS A 104 1.12 -9.27 0.91
C HIS A 104 0.84 -10.77 1.09
N VAL A 105 1.69 -11.66 0.55
CA VAL A 105 1.56 -13.11 0.75
C VAL A 105 1.93 -13.53 2.17
N VAL A 106 2.78 -12.77 2.87
CA VAL A 106 3.31 -13.14 4.19
C VAL A 106 2.93 -12.17 5.30
N SER A 107 2.23 -11.08 4.98
CA SER A 107 1.79 -10.06 5.94
C SER A 107 0.84 -10.64 6.99
N ASN A 108 0.88 -10.08 8.19
CA ASN A 108 0.06 -10.49 9.34
C ASN A 108 0.12 -11.99 9.63
N SER A 109 1.20 -12.67 9.20
CA SER A 109 1.31 -14.12 9.29
C SER A 109 1.54 -14.59 10.72
N ARG A 110 0.76 -15.58 11.14
CA ARG A 110 0.99 -16.37 12.36
C ARG A 110 1.76 -17.64 12.08
N TYR A 111 1.54 -18.20 10.90
CA TYR A 111 2.16 -19.46 10.51
C TYR A 111 2.27 -19.56 9.00
N ILE A 112 3.46 -19.86 8.50
CA ILE A 112 3.76 -20.02 7.08
C ILE A 112 4.24 -21.43 6.84
N THR A 113 3.67 -22.09 5.82
CA THR A 113 4.17 -23.36 5.29
C THR A 113 4.47 -23.24 3.81
N VAL A 114 5.50 -23.96 3.38
CA VAL A 114 5.84 -24.09 1.97
C VAL A 114 5.85 -25.55 1.54
N GLU A 115 5.43 -25.76 0.31
CA GLU A 115 5.35 -27.07 -0.34
C GLU A 115 6.15 -27.01 -1.66
N ARG A 116 6.89 -28.07 -1.99
CA ARG A 116 7.59 -28.20 -3.28
C ARG A 116 6.72 -29.01 -4.25
N GLU A 117 6.81 -28.72 -5.51
CA GLU A 117 6.11 -29.53 -6.53
C GLU A 117 6.52 -31.00 -6.42
N GLY A 118 5.51 -31.88 -6.33
CA GLY A 118 5.72 -33.32 -6.21
C GLY A 118 6.18 -33.83 -4.83
N ASP A 119 6.28 -32.96 -3.82
CA ASP A 119 6.60 -33.34 -2.44
C ASP A 119 5.35 -33.11 -1.57
N PRO A 120 4.75 -34.14 -0.96
CA PRO A 120 3.53 -33.98 -0.16
C PRO A 120 3.77 -33.35 1.21
N ASN A 121 5.03 -33.13 1.59
CA ASN A 121 5.38 -32.57 2.89
C ASN A 121 5.21 -31.07 2.91
N LYS A 122 4.70 -30.56 4.05
CA LYS A 122 4.63 -29.13 4.35
C LYS A 122 5.76 -28.76 5.28
N TYR A 123 6.51 -27.77 4.88
CA TYR A 123 7.66 -27.30 5.63
C TYR A 123 7.37 -25.94 6.25
N ARG A 124 7.67 -25.77 7.53
CA ARG A 124 7.55 -24.46 8.18
C ARG A 124 8.56 -23.49 7.58
N ALA A 125 8.10 -22.30 7.21
CA ALA A 125 8.93 -21.20 6.76
C ALA A 125 8.92 -20.05 7.76
N THR A 126 9.98 -19.24 7.72
CA THR A 126 10.13 -18.01 8.51
C THR A 126 10.44 -16.85 7.59
N VAL A 127 9.88 -15.67 7.89
CA VAL A 127 10.17 -14.43 7.18
C VAL A 127 11.57 -13.97 7.60
N LEU A 128 12.42 -13.70 6.60
CA LEU A 128 13.74 -13.10 6.80
C LEU A 128 13.66 -11.57 6.70
N PHE A 129 13.01 -11.09 5.64
CA PHE A 129 12.79 -9.67 5.37
C PHE A 129 11.42 -9.48 4.72
N VAL A 130 10.77 -8.39 5.05
CA VAL A 130 9.52 -7.94 4.43
C VAL A 130 9.64 -6.46 4.10
N ALA A 131 9.23 -6.08 2.89
CA ALA A 131 9.23 -4.72 2.36
C ALA A 131 7.82 -4.41 1.87
N HIS A 132 7.01 -3.82 2.76
CA HIS A 132 5.59 -3.52 2.47
C HIS A 132 5.43 -2.42 1.43
N ASP A 133 6.38 -1.48 1.37
CA ASP A 133 6.43 -0.39 0.40
C ASP A 133 6.54 -0.89 -1.06
N CYS A 134 7.40 -1.88 -1.32
CA CYS A 134 7.58 -2.45 -2.66
C CYS A 134 7.00 -3.86 -2.84
N ASP A 135 6.18 -4.30 -1.91
CA ASP A 135 5.48 -5.61 -1.93
C ASP A 135 6.39 -6.81 -2.21
N LEU A 136 7.56 -6.86 -1.58
CA LEU A 136 8.50 -7.97 -1.67
C LEU A 136 8.82 -8.56 -0.30
N ALA A 137 9.05 -9.88 -0.27
CA ALA A 137 9.50 -10.56 0.94
C ALA A 137 10.48 -11.68 0.62
N LEU A 138 11.37 -11.96 1.59
CA LEU A 138 12.20 -13.16 1.60
C LEU A 138 11.82 -14.04 2.78
N ILE A 139 11.62 -15.32 2.50
CA ILE A 139 11.40 -16.35 3.50
C ILE A 139 12.45 -17.45 3.38
N THR A 140 12.61 -18.24 4.43
CA THR A 140 13.49 -19.41 4.43
C THR A 140 12.85 -20.60 5.14
N VAL A 141 13.45 -21.78 4.95
CA VAL A 141 13.03 -23.04 5.57
C VAL A 141 14.24 -23.65 6.29
N SER A 142 14.07 -23.91 7.57
CA SER A 142 15.14 -24.49 8.41
C SER A 142 15.27 -26.01 8.28
N ALA A 143 14.28 -26.69 7.67
CA ALA A 143 14.28 -28.14 7.56
C ALA A 143 15.50 -28.65 6.76
N PRO A 144 16.30 -29.58 7.32
CA PRO A 144 17.47 -30.11 6.64
C PRO A 144 17.11 -30.70 5.27
N GLY A 145 17.88 -30.33 4.25
CA GLY A 145 17.70 -30.85 2.90
C GLY A 145 16.54 -30.25 2.09
N PHE A 146 15.78 -29.29 2.65
CA PHE A 146 14.69 -28.65 1.90
C PHE A 146 15.18 -28.07 0.56
N PHE A 147 16.29 -27.33 0.56
CA PHE A 147 16.84 -26.72 -0.65
C PHE A 147 17.68 -27.68 -1.50
N LYS A 148 17.87 -28.93 -1.05
CA LYS A 148 18.60 -29.93 -1.81
C LYS A 148 17.83 -30.22 -3.12
N ASN A 149 18.56 -30.20 -4.26
CA ASN A 149 18.02 -30.36 -5.60
C ASN A 149 17.09 -29.21 -6.10
N MET A 150 16.96 -28.12 -5.36
CA MET A 150 16.35 -26.90 -5.86
C MET A 150 17.38 -26.05 -6.62
N THR A 151 16.95 -25.42 -7.71
CA THR A 151 17.84 -24.59 -8.55
C THR A 151 17.46 -23.13 -8.35
N PRO A 152 18.35 -22.29 -7.80
CA PRO A 152 18.10 -20.85 -7.70
C PRO A 152 17.88 -20.21 -9.07
N LEU A 153 16.79 -19.44 -9.20
CA LEU A 153 16.51 -18.70 -10.42
C LEU A 153 17.40 -17.45 -10.51
N LYS A 154 17.78 -17.08 -11.72
CA LYS A 154 18.60 -15.91 -12.00
C LYS A 154 17.73 -14.78 -12.56
N PHE A 155 18.07 -13.55 -12.20
CA PHE A 155 17.37 -12.36 -12.65
C PHE A 155 17.84 -11.91 -14.05
N GLY A 156 16.87 -11.47 -14.86
CA GLY A 156 17.06 -10.82 -16.16
C GLY A 156 17.18 -9.31 -16.06
N GLY A 157 16.95 -8.61 -17.16
CA GLY A 157 16.79 -7.16 -17.28
C GLY A 157 15.31 -6.77 -17.34
N ILE A 158 15.08 -5.48 -17.69
CA ILE A 158 13.76 -5.00 -18.09
C ILE A 158 13.42 -5.62 -19.45
N PRO A 159 12.24 -6.22 -19.63
CA PRO A 159 11.84 -6.78 -20.92
C PRO A 159 11.40 -5.67 -21.87
N GLU A 160 11.53 -5.91 -23.18
CA GLU A 160 10.99 -5.01 -24.20
C GLU A 160 9.45 -5.10 -24.27
N LEU A 161 8.80 -4.03 -24.68
CA LEU A 161 7.36 -4.02 -24.97
C LEU A 161 7.02 -5.09 -26.02
N GLU A 162 5.79 -5.61 -25.97
CA GLU A 162 5.27 -6.67 -26.85
C GLU A 162 5.99 -8.02 -26.72
N SER A 163 7.08 -8.11 -25.97
CA SER A 163 7.80 -9.37 -25.76
C SER A 163 7.02 -10.38 -24.93
N THR A 164 7.11 -11.66 -25.27
CA THR A 164 6.39 -12.74 -24.60
C THR A 164 6.98 -13.04 -23.24
N VAL A 165 6.10 -13.24 -22.26
CA VAL A 165 6.43 -13.57 -20.85
C VAL A 165 5.55 -14.71 -20.34
N SER A 166 6.01 -15.43 -19.32
CA SER A 166 5.25 -16.49 -18.65
C SER A 166 5.27 -16.28 -17.13
N ALA A 167 4.11 -16.21 -16.51
CA ALA A 167 3.96 -16.16 -15.06
C ALA A 167 3.66 -17.56 -14.50
N TYR A 168 4.32 -17.91 -13.41
CA TYR A 168 4.24 -19.22 -12.75
C TYR A 168 3.69 -19.06 -11.34
N GLY A 169 2.78 -19.97 -10.93
CA GLY A 169 2.24 -19.93 -9.58
C GLY A 169 1.31 -21.10 -9.27
N TYR A 170 0.58 -20.99 -8.18
CA TYR A 170 -0.34 -22.02 -7.66
C TYR A 170 -1.74 -21.42 -7.44
N PRO A 171 -2.53 -21.18 -8.51
CA PRO A 171 -3.83 -20.52 -8.40
C PRO A 171 -4.78 -21.30 -7.50
N ILE A 172 -5.68 -20.57 -6.84
CA ILE A 172 -6.72 -21.12 -5.98
C ILE A 172 -7.55 -22.15 -6.76
N GLY A 173 -7.79 -23.32 -6.16
CA GLY A 173 -8.53 -24.44 -6.77
C GLY A 173 -7.63 -25.51 -7.41
N GLY A 174 -6.30 -25.32 -7.42
CA GLY A 174 -5.32 -26.30 -7.87
C GLY A 174 -4.17 -26.50 -6.88
N GLU A 175 -3.73 -27.75 -6.72
CA GLU A 175 -2.53 -28.08 -5.93
C GLU A 175 -1.25 -28.12 -6.78
N ARG A 176 -1.41 -28.03 -8.10
CA ARG A 176 -0.30 -28.11 -9.06
C ARG A 176 0.04 -26.75 -9.61
N MET A 177 1.32 -26.61 -9.96
CA MET A 177 1.83 -25.43 -10.63
C MET A 177 1.04 -25.12 -11.91
N SER A 178 0.69 -23.85 -12.09
CA SER A 178 0.09 -23.30 -13.30
C SER A 178 1.04 -22.34 -13.99
N VAL A 179 0.88 -22.23 -15.30
CA VAL A 179 1.63 -21.28 -16.14
C VAL A 179 0.65 -20.49 -16.97
N THR A 180 0.72 -19.17 -16.90
CA THR A 180 -0.02 -18.27 -17.78
C THR A 180 0.96 -17.51 -18.66
N ALA A 181 0.67 -17.40 -19.95
CA ALA A 181 1.49 -16.69 -20.92
C ALA A 181 0.80 -15.39 -21.36
N GLY A 182 1.60 -14.40 -21.66
CA GLY A 182 1.16 -13.10 -22.15
C GLY A 182 2.30 -12.30 -22.74
N ILE A 183 2.06 -11.01 -22.94
CA ILE A 183 3.08 -10.06 -23.43
C ILE A 183 3.26 -8.92 -22.44
N VAL A 184 4.39 -8.25 -22.54
CA VAL A 184 4.65 -6.97 -21.87
C VAL A 184 3.82 -5.88 -22.55
N SER A 185 2.91 -5.25 -21.82
CA SER A 185 1.96 -4.27 -22.37
C SER A 185 2.36 -2.83 -22.09
N ARG A 186 2.99 -2.56 -20.93
CA ARG A 186 3.40 -1.21 -20.52
C ARG A 186 4.44 -1.27 -19.41
N ILE A 187 5.34 -0.31 -19.41
CA ILE A 187 6.31 -0.04 -18.33
C ILE A 187 5.96 1.33 -17.79
N ASP A 188 5.63 1.42 -16.50
CA ASP A 188 5.10 2.65 -15.93
C ASP A 188 5.33 2.71 -14.42
N PHE A 189 5.17 3.91 -13.84
CA PHE A 189 5.20 4.15 -12.41
C PHE A 189 3.77 3.99 -11.86
N GLN A 190 3.55 3.05 -10.96
CA GLN A 190 2.22 2.68 -10.51
C GLN A 190 2.11 2.66 -8.98
N LEU A 191 0.92 2.98 -8.47
CA LEU A 191 0.58 2.77 -7.07
C LEU A 191 0.57 1.28 -6.75
N TYR A 192 1.33 0.88 -5.74
CA TYR A 192 1.32 -0.48 -5.22
C TYR A 192 0.15 -0.65 -4.26
N THR A 193 -0.80 -1.52 -4.64
CA THR A 193 -2.06 -1.70 -3.91
C THR A 193 -1.86 -2.22 -2.50
N HIS A 194 -0.76 -2.93 -2.24
CA HIS A 194 -0.46 -3.46 -0.92
C HIS A 194 -0.30 -2.34 0.12
N SER A 195 0.58 -1.38 -0.11
CA SER A 195 0.76 -0.26 0.81
C SER A 195 -0.30 0.83 0.66
N SER A 196 -0.90 0.94 -0.54
CA SER A 196 -1.87 1.98 -0.93
C SER A 196 -1.33 3.42 -0.94
N ILE A 197 -0.04 3.59 -0.76
CA ILE A 197 0.62 4.92 -0.74
C ILE A 197 1.89 4.96 -1.60
N ASP A 198 2.63 3.87 -1.66
CA ASP A 198 3.89 3.84 -2.39
C ASP A 198 3.67 3.64 -3.88
N GLN A 199 4.45 4.35 -4.68
CA GLN A 199 4.42 4.27 -6.13
C GLN A 199 5.81 3.88 -6.62
N HIS A 200 5.90 2.82 -7.41
CA HIS A 200 7.16 2.32 -7.94
C HIS A 200 7.02 1.90 -9.38
N LEU A 201 8.16 1.66 -10.03
CA LEU A 201 8.17 1.06 -11.36
C LEU A 201 7.42 -0.28 -11.33
N ALA A 202 6.46 -0.44 -12.23
CA ALA A 202 5.71 -1.68 -12.43
C ALA A 202 5.61 -1.98 -13.93
N ILE A 203 5.56 -3.26 -14.28
CA ILE A 203 5.39 -3.69 -15.65
C ILE A 203 4.04 -4.38 -15.79
N GLN A 204 3.20 -3.80 -16.64
CA GLN A 204 1.91 -4.39 -17.01
C GLN A 204 2.13 -5.53 -18.00
N ILE A 205 1.46 -6.65 -17.74
CA ILE A 205 1.48 -7.83 -18.59
C ILE A 205 0.05 -8.31 -18.88
N SER A 206 -0.14 -8.95 -20.03
CA SER A 206 -1.43 -9.56 -20.38
C SER A 206 -1.58 -10.99 -19.86
N ALA A 207 -0.54 -11.57 -19.27
CA ALA A 207 -0.61 -12.87 -18.59
C ALA A 207 -1.52 -12.73 -17.36
N GLN A 208 -2.53 -13.58 -17.25
CA GLN A 208 -3.47 -13.51 -16.11
C GLN A 208 -2.76 -13.85 -14.78
N ILE A 209 -2.88 -12.95 -13.81
CA ILE A 209 -2.48 -13.18 -12.43
C ILE A 209 -3.74 -13.33 -11.59
N ASN A 210 -3.94 -14.53 -11.06
CA ASN A 210 -5.05 -14.87 -10.17
C ASN A 210 -4.52 -15.08 -8.75
N PRO A 211 -5.35 -14.99 -7.70
CA PRO A 211 -4.96 -15.35 -6.35
C PRO A 211 -4.26 -16.70 -6.31
N GLY A 212 -3.05 -16.74 -5.72
CA GLY A 212 -2.14 -17.89 -5.70
C GLY A 212 -1.00 -17.83 -6.71
N ASN A 213 -1.06 -16.94 -7.72
CA ASN A 213 0.10 -16.63 -8.58
C ASN A 213 1.00 -15.54 -7.97
N SER A 214 0.47 -14.74 -7.04
CA SER A 214 1.23 -13.70 -6.32
C SER A 214 2.47 -14.28 -5.67
N GLY A 215 3.61 -13.58 -5.83
CA GLY A 215 4.93 -14.01 -5.36
C GLY A 215 5.64 -14.97 -6.32
N GLY A 216 4.95 -15.46 -7.35
CA GLY A 216 5.53 -16.30 -8.38
C GLY A 216 6.41 -15.53 -9.36
N PRO A 217 7.39 -16.18 -10.00
CA PRO A 217 8.25 -15.52 -10.96
C PRO A 217 7.54 -15.29 -12.29
N VAL A 218 7.77 -14.12 -12.88
CA VAL A 218 7.50 -13.86 -14.29
C VAL A 218 8.80 -14.05 -15.05
N MET A 219 8.78 -14.93 -16.04
CA MET A 219 9.98 -15.43 -16.73
C MET A 219 10.02 -15.01 -18.20
N GLN A 220 11.22 -14.69 -18.65
CA GLN A 220 11.56 -14.52 -20.06
C GLN A 220 12.96 -15.09 -20.32
N ASN A 221 13.14 -15.84 -21.40
CA ASN A 221 14.42 -16.41 -21.80
C ASN A 221 15.15 -17.19 -20.67
N GLY A 222 14.38 -17.89 -19.82
CA GLY A 222 14.91 -18.67 -18.69
C GLY A 222 15.38 -17.85 -17.49
N LYS A 223 15.11 -16.55 -17.46
CA LYS A 223 15.44 -15.64 -16.35
C LYS A 223 14.19 -15.01 -15.77
N VAL A 224 14.23 -14.68 -14.48
CA VAL A 224 13.18 -13.90 -13.80
C VAL A 224 13.30 -12.45 -14.22
N ILE A 225 12.24 -11.88 -14.77
CA ILE A 225 12.14 -10.46 -15.13
C ILE A 225 11.26 -9.68 -14.16
N GLY A 226 10.52 -10.38 -13.31
CA GLY A 226 9.70 -9.75 -12.26
C GLY A 226 9.04 -10.78 -11.37
N VAL A 227 8.35 -10.28 -10.33
CA VAL A 227 7.50 -11.03 -9.41
C VAL A 227 6.04 -10.63 -9.68
N ALA A 228 5.18 -11.61 -9.93
CA ALA A 228 3.75 -11.37 -10.10
C ALA A 228 3.14 -10.83 -8.81
N PHE A 229 2.42 -9.69 -8.84
CA PHE A 229 1.95 -9.12 -7.58
C PHE A 229 0.49 -8.64 -7.57
N GLN A 230 0.00 -7.94 -8.56
CA GLN A 230 -1.38 -7.43 -8.55
C GLN A 230 -2.06 -7.60 -9.91
N GLY A 231 -3.39 -7.77 -9.88
CA GLY A 231 -4.23 -7.80 -11.06
C GLY A 231 -5.55 -7.09 -10.77
N TYR A 232 -6.17 -6.52 -11.78
CA TYR A 232 -7.52 -5.99 -11.63
C TYR A 232 -8.54 -7.14 -11.75
N SER A 233 -9.65 -7.03 -10.99
CA SER A 233 -10.77 -7.95 -11.16
C SER A 233 -11.34 -7.83 -12.59
N GLY A 234 -11.85 -8.92 -13.13
CA GLY A 234 -12.42 -8.94 -14.49
C GLY A 234 -13.55 -7.94 -14.70
N ASP A 235 -14.18 -7.48 -13.62
CA ASP A 235 -15.24 -6.46 -13.64
C ASP A 235 -14.68 -5.03 -13.86
N VAL A 236 -13.40 -4.80 -13.53
CA VAL A 236 -12.74 -3.49 -13.69
C VAL A 236 -11.94 -3.44 -14.99
N ALA A 237 -11.08 -4.44 -15.24
CA ALA A 237 -10.29 -4.53 -16.47
C ALA A 237 -9.85 -5.98 -16.72
N GLN A 238 -10.22 -6.54 -17.87
CA GLN A 238 -9.77 -7.88 -18.24
C GLN A 238 -8.35 -7.84 -18.80
N GLY A 239 -7.52 -8.81 -18.41
CA GLY A 239 -6.17 -8.96 -18.96
C GLY A 239 -5.18 -7.88 -18.50
N VAL A 240 -5.43 -7.21 -17.38
CA VAL A 240 -4.51 -6.26 -16.77
C VAL A 240 -3.94 -6.86 -15.50
N ALA A 241 -2.65 -7.16 -15.55
CA ALA A 241 -1.89 -7.66 -14.42
C ALA A 241 -0.53 -6.97 -14.37
N TYR A 242 0.09 -6.93 -13.20
CA TYR A 242 1.37 -6.26 -13.01
C TYR A 242 2.39 -7.19 -12.35
N MET A 243 3.66 -6.95 -12.65
CA MET A 243 4.79 -7.56 -11.96
C MET A 243 5.69 -6.49 -11.37
N VAL A 244 6.25 -6.78 -10.19
CA VAL A 244 7.35 -6.02 -9.59
C VAL A 244 8.61 -6.30 -10.42
N PRO A 245 9.21 -5.33 -11.12
CA PRO A 245 10.28 -5.58 -12.07
C PRO A 245 11.66 -5.72 -11.38
N THR A 246 12.62 -6.23 -12.14
CA THR A 246 13.98 -6.51 -11.64
C THR A 246 14.74 -5.30 -11.06
N PRO A 247 14.57 -4.05 -11.48
CA PRO A 247 15.18 -2.91 -10.79
C PRO A 247 14.73 -2.80 -9.32
N VAL A 248 13.43 -2.90 -9.06
CA VAL A 248 12.85 -2.89 -7.70
C VAL A 248 13.38 -4.08 -6.88
N ILE A 249 13.37 -5.29 -7.47
CA ILE A 249 13.90 -6.50 -6.83
C ILE A 249 15.38 -6.34 -6.44
N ARG A 250 16.21 -5.82 -7.37
CA ARG A 250 17.64 -5.62 -7.10
C ARG A 250 17.89 -4.56 -6.04
N ARG A 251 17.09 -3.50 -6.03
CA ARG A 251 17.18 -2.48 -5.00
C ARG A 251 16.83 -3.07 -3.63
N PHE A 252 15.74 -3.84 -3.51
CA PHE A 252 15.39 -4.54 -2.29
C PHE A 252 16.51 -5.48 -1.81
N LEU A 253 17.05 -6.32 -2.70
CA LEU A 253 18.13 -7.26 -2.37
C LEU A 253 19.43 -6.55 -1.96
N LYS A 254 19.70 -5.35 -2.50
CA LYS A 254 20.85 -4.53 -2.12
C LYS A 254 20.64 -3.84 -0.77
N ASP A 255 19.42 -3.37 -0.50
CA ASP A 255 19.08 -2.71 0.77
C ASP A 255 19.26 -3.66 1.96
N ILE A 256 18.80 -4.89 1.84
CA ILE A 256 18.90 -5.90 2.92
C ILE A 256 20.29 -6.55 3.05
N ALA A 257 21.28 -6.14 2.28
CA ALA A 257 22.59 -6.79 2.27
C ALA A 257 23.37 -6.60 3.59
N ASP A 258 23.06 -5.55 4.33
CA ASP A 258 23.60 -5.26 5.68
C ASP A 258 22.84 -5.97 6.82
N GLY A 259 21.79 -6.72 6.50
CA GLY A 259 20.94 -7.42 7.47
C GLY A 259 19.72 -6.64 7.94
N HIS A 260 19.47 -5.45 7.40
CA HIS A 260 18.33 -4.60 7.72
C HIS A 260 17.62 -4.15 6.45
N TYR A 261 16.30 -3.98 6.52
CA TYR A 261 15.56 -3.29 5.49
C TYR A 261 15.36 -1.83 5.91
N ASN A 262 15.93 -0.89 5.13
CA ASN A 262 15.88 0.55 5.44
C ASN A 262 14.72 1.25 4.74
N GLY A 263 14.12 0.64 3.73
CA GLY A 263 13.00 1.18 2.96
C GLY A 263 13.42 2.19 1.88
N TYR A 264 12.43 2.71 1.20
CA TYR A 264 12.63 3.72 0.16
C TYR A 264 12.83 5.10 0.78
N VAL A 265 13.80 5.83 0.25
CA VAL A 265 14.01 7.24 0.58
C VAL A 265 13.19 8.12 -0.35
N ASP A 266 12.73 9.26 0.16
CA ASP A 266 11.89 10.20 -0.56
C ASP A 266 12.38 11.64 -0.36
N LEU A 267 12.02 12.55 -1.25
CA LEU A 267 12.28 13.99 -1.09
C LEU A 267 11.34 14.63 -0.06
N ALA A 268 10.24 13.99 0.26
CA ALA A 268 9.16 14.50 1.09
C ALA A 268 8.65 15.88 0.62
N ILE A 269 8.25 15.92 -0.65
CA ILE A 269 7.68 17.09 -1.31
C ILE A 269 6.40 16.72 -2.05
N THR A 270 5.50 17.66 -2.20
CA THR A 270 4.44 17.57 -3.20
C THR A 270 4.73 18.52 -4.35
N TYR A 271 4.21 18.22 -5.54
CA TYR A 271 4.48 19.01 -6.73
C TYR A 271 3.28 19.06 -7.68
N SER A 272 3.28 20.06 -8.57
CA SER A 272 2.32 20.13 -9.67
C SER A 272 3.03 20.21 -11.02
N LYS A 273 2.41 19.59 -12.03
CA LYS A 273 2.90 19.60 -13.42
C LYS A 273 2.79 21.01 -14.02
N LEU A 274 3.83 21.46 -14.72
CA LEU A 274 3.91 22.79 -15.31
C LEU A 274 3.56 22.80 -16.80
N GLN A 275 2.40 22.26 -17.14
CA GLN A 275 1.91 22.21 -18.54
C GLN A 275 1.22 23.51 -19.01
N ASN A 276 0.83 24.40 -18.09
CA ASN A 276 0.19 25.66 -18.42
C ASN A 276 1.20 26.72 -18.86
N PRO A 277 1.20 27.20 -20.13
CA PRO A 277 2.18 28.19 -20.61
C PRO A 277 2.13 29.51 -19.86
N ALA A 278 0.95 29.98 -19.43
CA ALA A 278 0.81 31.22 -18.67
C ALA A 278 1.47 31.11 -17.28
N GLN A 279 1.30 29.98 -16.61
CA GLN A 279 1.95 29.70 -15.32
C GLN A 279 3.47 29.62 -15.48
N ARG A 280 3.97 28.97 -16.52
CA ARG A 280 5.40 28.90 -16.83
C ARG A 280 6.00 30.29 -17.02
N LYS A 281 5.36 31.13 -17.83
CA LYS A 281 5.77 32.52 -18.05
C LYS A 281 5.74 33.33 -16.75
N PHE A 282 4.74 33.16 -15.91
CA PHE A 282 4.65 33.81 -14.59
C PHE A 282 5.84 33.43 -13.69
N LEU A 283 6.26 32.16 -13.71
CA LEU A 283 7.42 31.64 -12.98
C LEU A 283 8.77 32.01 -13.63
N GLY A 284 8.75 32.73 -14.75
CA GLY A 284 9.97 33.18 -15.47
C GLY A 284 10.65 32.05 -16.24
N LEU A 285 9.94 30.98 -16.58
CA LEU A 285 10.43 29.91 -17.42
C LEU A 285 10.40 30.35 -18.89
N LYS A 286 11.43 29.97 -19.66
CA LYS A 286 11.43 30.07 -21.12
C LYS A 286 10.56 29.00 -21.75
N ASP A 287 10.31 29.09 -23.06
CA ASP A 287 9.47 28.14 -23.77
C ASP A 287 10.05 26.71 -23.77
N ASP A 288 11.38 26.61 -23.78
CA ASP A 288 12.13 25.36 -23.71
C ASP A 288 12.42 24.88 -22.28
N ASP A 289 12.27 25.74 -21.26
CA ASP A 289 12.40 25.36 -19.86
C ASP A 289 11.30 24.35 -19.49
N ARG A 290 11.67 23.38 -18.68
CA ARG A 290 10.81 22.27 -18.22
C ARG A 290 10.74 22.30 -16.70
N GLY A 291 10.18 21.28 -16.10
CA GLY A 291 10.18 21.09 -14.66
C GLY A 291 8.79 21.01 -14.05
N VAL A 292 8.77 20.84 -12.73
CA VAL A 292 7.57 20.78 -11.89
C VAL A 292 7.63 21.85 -10.80
N LEU A 293 6.46 22.34 -10.37
CA LEU A 293 6.34 23.32 -9.29
C LEU A 293 6.23 22.61 -7.95
N ILE A 294 7.11 22.91 -7.01
CA ILE A 294 7.02 22.43 -5.64
C ILE A 294 5.85 23.13 -4.95
N THR A 295 4.89 22.36 -4.44
CA THR A 295 3.68 22.87 -3.78
C THR A 295 3.72 22.74 -2.27
N THR A 296 4.45 21.75 -1.73
CA THR A 296 4.67 21.61 -0.29
C THR A 296 6.03 20.99 -0.05
N VAL A 297 6.73 21.43 1.00
CA VAL A 297 7.93 20.81 1.53
C VAL A 297 7.65 20.37 2.96
N VAL A 298 7.79 19.07 3.19
CA VAL A 298 7.47 18.52 4.49
C VAL A 298 8.50 18.90 5.53
N ALA A 299 8.04 19.42 6.67
CA ALA A 299 8.91 19.96 7.72
C ALA A 299 9.91 18.94 8.29
N ALA A 300 9.53 17.66 8.36
CA ALA A 300 10.40 16.57 8.84
C ALA A 300 11.15 15.84 7.72
N GLY A 301 10.95 16.23 6.45
CA GLY A 301 11.53 15.57 5.29
C GLY A 301 12.96 16.01 4.96
N PRO A 302 13.65 15.29 4.06
CA PRO A 302 15.03 15.60 3.66
C PRO A 302 15.20 16.97 3.01
N CYS A 303 14.16 17.48 2.34
CA CYS A 303 14.17 18.78 1.67
C CYS A 303 13.87 19.97 2.60
N ALA A 304 13.51 19.72 3.87
CA ALA A 304 13.23 20.79 4.84
C ALA A 304 14.43 21.75 4.97
N GLY A 305 14.15 23.05 4.87
CA GLY A 305 15.19 24.09 4.91
C GLY A 305 16.05 24.21 3.65
N VAL A 306 15.95 23.29 2.68
CA VAL A 306 16.69 23.31 1.40
C VAL A 306 15.78 23.78 0.27
N LEU A 307 14.66 23.13 0.06
CA LEU A 307 13.62 23.53 -0.89
C LEU A 307 12.59 24.43 -0.21
N ARG A 308 11.83 25.14 -1.03
CA ARG A 308 10.69 25.97 -0.59
C ARG A 308 9.51 25.75 -1.53
N GLU A 309 8.33 25.95 -1.00
CA GLU A 309 7.11 26.11 -1.79
C GLU A 309 7.30 27.22 -2.82
N GLY A 310 6.91 26.99 -4.07
CA GLY A 310 7.12 27.89 -5.18
C GLY A 310 8.43 27.69 -5.97
N ASP A 311 9.36 26.87 -5.50
CA ASP A 311 10.52 26.45 -6.30
C ASP A 311 10.06 25.65 -7.53
N VAL A 312 10.74 25.84 -8.65
CA VAL A 312 10.58 24.99 -9.83
C VAL A 312 11.73 24.01 -9.89
N LEU A 313 11.46 22.73 -9.77
CA LEU A 313 12.44 21.66 -9.90
C LEU A 313 12.64 21.33 -11.38
N LEU A 314 13.83 21.62 -11.92
CA LEU A 314 14.17 21.53 -13.34
C LEU A 314 14.90 20.23 -13.71
N ALA A 315 15.74 19.73 -12.81
CA ALA A 315 16.49 18.50 -13.02
C ALA A 315 16.88 17.89 -11.67
N MET A 316 17.04 16.58 -11.68
CA MET A 316 17.50 15.77 -10.54
C MET A 316 18.73 14.98 -10.98
N ASP A 317 19.84 15.17 -10.27
CA ASP A 317 21.18 14.76 -10.73
C ASP A 317 21.41 15.28 -12.16
N ASP A 318 21.62 14.40 -13.12
CA ASP A 318 21.83 14.77 -14.52
C ASP A 318 20.56 14.51 -15.39
N HIS A 319 19.40 14.25 -14.77
CA HIS A 319 18.14 13.96 -15.46
C HIS A 319 17.24 15.20 -15.50
N PRO A 320 17.06 15.85 -16.67
CA PRO A 320 16.12 16.96 -16.85
C PRO A 320 14.66 16.48 -16.67
N ILE A 321 13.88 17.21 -15.87
CA ILE A 321 12.48 16.89 -15.61
C ILE A 321 11.59 17.62 -16.61
N ALA A 322 10.78 16.88 -17.34
CA ALA A 322 9.79 17.44 -18.26
C ALA A 322 8.62 18.09 -17.50
N SER A 323 7.82 18.93 -18.18
CA SER A 323 6.69 19.64 -17.56
C SER A 323 5.53 18.71 -17.14
N ASP A 324 5.54 17.48 -17.58
CA ASP A 324 4.62 16.40 -17.19
C ASP A 324 5.18 15.49 -16.10
N SER A 325 6.26 15.90 -15.42
CA SER A 325 6.99 15.18 -14.36
C SER A 325 7.87 14.01 -14.81
N ASN A 326 8.02 13.75 -16.10
CA ASN A 326 8.83 12.64 -16.58
C ASN A 326 10.31 12.99 -16.76
N VAL A 327 11.15 11.96 -16.66
CA VAL A 327 12.58 11.95 -17.00
C VAL A 327 12.88 10.81 -17.94
N GLU A 328 14.00 10.91 -18.67
CA GLU A 328 14.56 9.78 -19.42
C GLU A 328 15.53 9.01 -18.52
N LEU A 329 15.28 7.73 -18.31
CA LEU A 329 16.08 6.86 -17.45
C LEU A 329 16.27 5.49 -18.11
N GLU A 330 17.53 5.15 -18.43
CA GLU A 330 17.88 3.87 -19.11
C GLU A 330 17.12 3.61 -20.43
N GLY A 331 16.75 4.68 -21.14
CA GLY A 331 16.01 4.59 -22.40
C GLY A 331 14.49 4.53 -22.23
N GLU A 332 14.00 4.54 -21.00
CA GLU A 332 12.57 4.57 -20.67
C GLU A 332 12.16 5.95 -20.15
N ARG A 333 10.93 6.34 -20.46
CA ARG A 333 10.34 7.57 -19.95
C ARG A 333 9.50 7.28 -18.73
N VAL A 334 10.01 7.67 -17.54
CA VAL A 334 9.42 7.39 -16.25
C VAL A 334 9.23 8.67 -15.43
N GLU A 335 8.40 8.63 -14.38
CA GLU A 335 8.27 9.76 -13.47
C GLU A 335 9.57 10.02 -12.70
N PHE A 336 9.88 11.30 -12.43
CA PHE A 336 11.16 11.70 -11.82
C PHE A 336 11.44 11.13 -10.42
N PRO A 337 10.44 10.77 -9.57
CA PRO A 337 10.70 10.09 -8.30
C PRO A 337 11.53 8.81 -8.43
N GLU A 338 11.44 8.08 -9.57
CA GLU A 338 12.25 6.89 -9.83
C GLU A 338 13.77 7.15 -9.70
N VAL A 339 14.23 8.38 -9.94
CA VAL A 339 15.65 8.75 -9.75
C VAL A 339 16.04 8.67 -8.28
N VAL A 340 15.15 9.08 -7.37
CA VAL A 340 15.37 9.00 -5.92
C VAL A 340 15.21 7.56 -5.43
N GLU A 341 14.26 6.83 -5.96
CA GLU A 341 13.99 5.45 -5.56
C GLU A 341 15.15 4.48 -5.81
N ARG A 342 16.04 4.83 -6.74
CA ARG A 342 17.29 4.07 -6.96
C ARG A 342 18.37 4.36 -5.92
N LYS A 343 18.17 5.35 -5.05
CA LYS A 343 19.10 5.75 -4.00
C LYS A 343 18.79 5.07 -2.68
N PHE A 344 19.72 5.18 -1.76
CA PHE A 344 19.64 4.58 -0.43
C PHE A 344 19.73 5.65 0.66
N LYS A 345 19.35 5.29 1.85
CA LYS A 345 19.47 6.16 3.02
C LYS A 345 20.93 6.62 3.21
N GLY A 346 21.13 7.92 3.30
CA GLY A 346 22.44 8.56 3.39
C GLY A 346 23.01 9.03 2.05
N ASP A 347 22.45 8.60 0.91
CA ASP A 347 22.85 9.11 -0.40
C ASP A 347 22.49 10.58 -0.56
N LYS A 348 23.14 11.24 -1.53
CA LYS A 348 22.88 12.62 -1.90
C LYS A 348 22.21 12.69 -3.26
N VAL A 349 21.37 13.69 -3.44
CA VAL A 349 20.77 14.06 -4.71
C VAL A 349 21.01 15.53 -4.99
N LYS A 350 21.44 15.85 -6.20
CA LYS A 350 21.65 17.20 -6.70
C LYS A 350 20.39 17.66 -7.41
N LEU A 351 19.83 18.79 -7.00
CA LEU A 351 18.62 19.37 -7.56
C LEU A 351 18.94 20.69 -8.24
N ASN A 352 18.62 20.80 -9.52
CA ASN A 352 18.66 22.06 -10.24
C ASN A 352 17.27 22.68 -10.16
N ILE A 353 17.17 23.85 -9.55
CA ILE A 353 15.91 24.52 -9.30
C ILE A 353 15.91 25.94 -9.85
N ARG A 354 14.73 26.53 -9.97
CA ARG A 354 14.55 27.97 -10.14
C ARG A 354 13.77 28.50 -8.94
N ARG A 355 14.40 29.39 -8.19
CA ARG A 355 13.83 30.11 -7.05
C ARG A 355 13.80 31.59 -7.35
N ASP A 356 12.68 32.26 -7.16
CA ASP A 356 12.51 33.70 -7.44
C ASP A 356 13.01 34.08 -8.85
N LYS A 357 12.73 33.23 -9.84
CA LYS A 357 13.15 33.34 -11.25
C LYS A 357 14.66 33.20 -11.48
N GLN A 358 15.48 32.90 -10.46
CA GLN A 358 16.92 32.70 -10.56
C GLN A 358 17.26 31.19 -10.53
N PRO A 359 18.16 30.74 -11.41
CA PRO A 359 18.65 29.36 -11.39
C PRO A 359 19.52 29.13 -10.16
N MET A 360 19.34 27.94 -9.52
CA MET A 360 20.10 27.54 -8.34
C MET A 360 20.31 26.04 -8.38
N THR A 361 21.42 25.58 -7.82
CA THR A 361 21.69 24.17 -7.57
C THR A 361 21.79 23.93 -6.07
N VAL A 362 21.06 22.99 -5.57
CA VAL A 362 21.10 22.55 -4.16
C VAL A 362 21.36 21.05 -4.08
N THR A 363 21.90 20.60 -2.95
CA THR A 363 22.13 19.19 -2.69
C THR A 363 21.35 18.79 -1.45
N VAL A 364 20.59 17.70 -1.54
CA VAL A 364 19.81 17.13 -0.46
C VAL A 364 20.43 15.80 -0.05
N GLN A 365 20.52 15.54 1.24
CA GLN A 365 20.90 14.24 1.78
C GLN A 365 19.64 13.45 2.16
N LEU A 366 19.51 12.26 1.60
CA LEU A 366 18.33 11.39 1.79
C LEU A 366 18.46 10.59 3.09
N ASN A 367 18.06 11.16 4.21
CA ASN A 367 18.23 10.56 5.54
C ASN A 367 16.92 10.16 6.22
N ALA A 368 15.80 10.56 5.67
CA ALA A 368 14.50 10.29 6.25
C ALA A 368 13.64 9.49 5.28
N VAL A 369 12.82 8.63 5.85
CA VAL A 369 11.69 7.99 5.17
C VAL A 369 10.51 8.96 5.28
N TRP A 370 9.60 8.90 4.32
CA TRP A 370 8.35 9.66 4.36
C TRP A 370 7.56 9.40 5.65
N PRO A 371 7.21 10.41 6.45
CA PRO A 371 6.62 10.20 7.78
C PRO A 371 5.11 9.93 7.79
N TYR A 372 4.48 9.70 6.65
CA TYR A 372 3.00 9.69 6.52
C TYR A 372 2.39 8.31 6.47
N LEU A 373 2.56 7.55 7.52
CA LEU A 373 1.92 6.24 7.65
C LEU A 373 0.40 6.27 7.84
N ILE A 374 -0.19 7.46 8.05
CA ILE A 374 -1.64 7.61 8.25
C ILE A 374 -2.44 7.20 7.01
N GLN A 375 -1.92 7.42 5.80
CA GLN A 375 -2.59 7.15 4.53
C GLN A 375 -2.23 5.80 3.90
N GLY A 376 -1.29 5.07 4.48
CA GLY A 376 -0.91 3.73 4.06
C GLY A 376 -1.46 2.64 4.98
N HIS A 377 -1.65 1.43 4.43
CA HIS A 377 -1.97 0.26 5.22
C HIS A 377 -0.80 -0.13 6.13
N ARG A 378 -1.13 -0.65 7.31
CA ARG A 378 -0.17 -1.07 8.32
C ARG A 378 -0.27 -2.57 8.54
N TYR A 379 0.84 -3.24 8.29
CA TYR A 379 0.95 -4.69 8.40
C TYR A 379 1.86 -5.08 9.57
N ASP A 380 1.67 -6.30 10.04
CA ASP A 380 2.51 -6.93 11.08
C ASP A 380 2.52 -6.17 12.42
N VAL A 381 1.57 -5.26 12.62
CA VAL A 381 1.42 -4.46 13.85
C VAL A 381 0.01 -4.56 14.40
N ARG A 382 -0.12 -4.43 15.73
CA ARG A 382 -1.42 -4.34 16.38
C ARG A 382 -1.88 -2.89 16.46
N PRO A 383 -3.20 -2.62 16.37
CA PRO A 383 -3.72 -1.26 16.50
C PRO A 383 -3.33 -0.64 17.83
N ARG A 384 -2.95 0.64 17.79
CA ARG A 384 -2.77 1.46 19.00
C ARG A 384 -4.13 1.92 19.50
N TYR A 385 -4.36 1.86 20.80
CA TYR A 385 -5.62 2.29 21.40
C TYR A 385 -5.48 2.58 22.89
N VAL A 386 -6.48 3.34 23.40
CA VAL A 386 -6.76 3.52 24.83
C VAL A 386 -8.25 3.33 25.08
N VAL A 387 -8.59 2.54 26.09
CA VAL A 387 -9.95 2.42 26.63
C VAL A 387 -10.00 3.07 28.00
N TYR A 388 -10.85 4.08 28.16
CA TYR A 388 -11.09 4.74 29.44
C TYR A 388 -12.58 4.97 29.68
N GLY A 389 -13.14 4.43 30.76
CA GLY A 389 -14.57 4.52 31.03
C GLY A 389 -15.47 3.89 29.95
N GLY A 390 -14.95 2.92 29.20
CA GLY A 390 -15.61 2.30 28.05
C GLY A 390 -15.53 3.10 26.75
N LEU A 391 -14.86 4.25 26.74
CA LEU A 391 -14.59 5.01 25.52
C LEU A 391 -13.30 4.49 24.89
N LEU A 392 -13.36 4.18 23.59
CA LEU A 392 -12.23 3.68 22.79
C LEU A 392 -11.65 4.83 21.96
N PHE A 393 -10.40 5.18 22.24
CA PHE A 393 -9.63 6.19 21.52
C PHE A 393 -8.55 5.53 20.67
N GLN A 394 -8.46 5.91 19.39
CA GLN A 394 -7.49 5.35 18.45
C GLN A 394 -6.92 6.45 17.54
N PRO A 395 -5.64 6.36 17.14
CA PRO A 395 -5.09 7.22 16.09
C PRO A 395 -5.75 6.95 14.75
N LEU A 396 -6.05 8.01 14.01
CA LEU A 396 -6.60 7.94 12.67
C LEU A 396 -5.54 7.38 11.70
N ASN A 397 -5.92 6.37 10.93
CA ASN A 397 -5.14 5.81 9.83
C ASN A 397 -6.07 5.16 8.79
N LEU A 398 -5.51 4.69 7.68
CA LEU A 398 -6.28 4.09 6.59
C LEU A 398 -7.06 2.85 7.06
N ASP A 399 -6.45 1.96 7.83
CA ASP A 399 -7.11 0.73 8.31
C ASP A 399 -8.30 1.04 9.23
N LEU A 400 -8.20 2.12 10.03
CA LEU A 400 -9.33 2.60 10.83
C LEU A 400 -10.43 3.18 9.94
N ILE A 401 -10.07 3.95 8.90
CA ILE A 401 -11.02 4.45 7.90
C ILE A 401 -11.76 3.28 7.25
N ASP A 402 -11.05 2.23 6.84
CA ASP A 402 -11.64 1.07 6.19
C ASP A 402 -12.53 0.25 7.15
N ALA A 403 -12.13 0.12 8.40
CA ALA A 403 -12.92 -0.59 9.41
C ALA A 403 -14.23 0.11 9.76
N TYR A 404 -14.21 1.45 9.89
CA TYR A 404 -15.36 2.24 10.36
C TYR A 404 -16.12 2.96 9.26
N GLN A 405 -15.50 3.24 8.11
CA GLN A 405 -16.04 4.00 6.98
C GLN A 405 -16.75 5.29 7.43
N PRO A 406 -16.06 6.20 8.15
CA PRO A 406 -16.68 7.37 8.74
C PRO A 406 -17.21 8.31 7.67
N THR A 407 -18.43 8.82 7.89
CA THR A 407 -19.08 9.81 7.03
C THR A 407 -18.85 11.25 7.52
N ASP A 408 -18.24 11.45 8.69
CA ASP A 408 -17.92 12.77 9.22
C ASP A 408 -16.86 13.45 8.34
N LEU A 409 -17.20 14.62 7.82
CA LEU A 409 -16.34 15.40 6.92
C LEU A 409 -15.07 15.89 7.62
N ARG A 410 -15.07 16.06 8.95
CA ARG A 410 -13.87 16.47 9.70
C ARG A 410 -12.84 15.34 9.72
N ILE A 411 -13.28 14.11 10.01
CA ILE A 411 -12.37 12.94 9.97
C ILE A 411 -11.76 12.83 8.57
N ARG A 412 -12.58 12.96 7.51
CA ARG A 412 -12.10 12.94 6.13
C ARG A 412 -11.13 14.07 5.84
N HIS A 413 -11.43 15.29 6.29
CA HIS A 413 -10.54 16.44 6.14
C HIS A 413 -9.18 16.20 6.82
N PHE A 414 -9.17 15.75 8.08
CA PHE A 414 -7.92 15.45 8.79
C PHE A 414 -7.12 14.34 8.13
N PHE A 415 -7.78 13.34 7.56
CA PHE A 415 -7.13 12.25 6.84
C PHE A 415 -6.57 12.70 5.48
N ASP A 416 -7.41 13.32 4.63
CA ASP A 416 -7.04 13.66 3.25
C ASP A 416 -6.02 14.81 3.17
N TYR A 417 -6.08 15.75 4.11
CA TYR A 417 -5.24 16.94 4.13
C TYR A 417 -4.13 16.91 5.19
N PHE A 418 -3.93 15.78 5.84
CA PHE A 418 -2.94 15.58 6.91
C PHE A 418 -1.55 16.11 6.56
N VAL A 419 -1.11 15.85 5.33
CA VAL A 419 0.17 16.28 4.79
C VAL A 419 0.13 17.70 4.25
N VAL A 420 -0.83 17.97 3.36
CA VAL A 420 -0.88 19.23 2.58
C VAL A 420 -1.11 20.44 3.48
N GLU A 421 -1.92 20.29 4.51
CA GLU A 421 -2.16 21.35 5.51
C GLU A 421 -1.25 21.22 6.74
N GLN A 422 -0.27 20.30 6.70
CA GLN A 422 0.72 20.09 7.77
C GLN A 422 0.09 19.82 9.14
N ILE A 423 -1.08 19.15 9.15
CA ILE A 423 -1.83 18.83 10.37
C ILE A 423 -0.96 18.04 11.37
N TYR A 424 -0.04 17.23 10.86
CA TYR A 424 0.89 16.44 11.66
C TYR A 424 1.80 17.27 12.59
N LEU A 425 1.94 18.57 12.38
CA LEU A 425 2.73 19.43 13.28
C LEU A 425 2.02 19.66 14.62
N GLU A 426 0.69 19.78 14.60
CA GLU A 426 -0.12 19.97 15.79
C GLU A 426 -0.72 18.67 16.31
N HIS A 427 -1.06 17.74 15.40
CA HIS A 427 -1.68 16.45 15.68
C HIS A 427 -0.87 15.32 15.02
N PRO A 428 0.31 14.94 15.56
CA PRO A 428 1.07 13.79 15.09
C PRO A 428 0.23 12.52 15.11
N ASP A 429 -0.59 12.34 16.16
CA ASP A 429 -1.71 11.41 16.20
C ASP A 429 -3.03 12.18 16.16
N VAL A 430 -3.82 12.00 15.12
CA VAL A 430 -5.21 12.48 15.09
C VAL A 430 -6.06 11.48 15.87
N ILE A 431 -6.35 11.78 17.15
CA ILE A 431 -6.99 10.81 18.05
C ILE A 431 -8.50 10.89 17.93
N VAL A 432 -9.12 9.81 17.50
CA VAL A 432 -10.58 9.68 17.31
C VAL A 432 -11.20 8.86 18.44
N LEU A 433 -12.31 9.30 19.01
CA LEU A 433 -13.20 8.48 19.83
C LEU A 433 -13.99 7.56 18.89
N THR A 434 -13.45 6.38 18.60
CA THR A 434 -13.96 5.47 17.56
C THR A 434 -15.18 4.70 18.00
N ASN A 435 -15.23 4.31 19.28
CA ASN A 435 -16.32 3.51 19.81
C ASN A 435 -16.58 3.80 21.29
N ILE A 436 -17.78 3.47 21.74
CA ILE A 436 -18.18 3.53 23.14
C ILE A 436 -18.74 2.16 23.51
N LEU A 437 -18.13 1.52 24.50
CA LEU A 437 -18.58 0.24 25.08
C LEU A 437 -19.72 0.55 26.06
N PRO A 438 -20.98 0.24 25.76
CA PRO A 438 -22.12 0.70 26.55
C PRO A 438 -22.05 0.27 28.01
N ASP A 439 -22.14 1.24 28.89
CA ASP A 439 -22.25 1.05 30.35
C ASP A 439 -23.08 2.22 30.94
N PRO A 440 -23.73 2.07 32.11
CA PRO A 440 -24.47 3.17 32.73
C PRO A 440 -23.70 4.49 32.87
N ILE A 441 -22.37 4.45 33.05
CA ILE A 441 -21.53 5.64 33.19
C ILE A 441 -21.34 6.44 31.90
N ASN A 442 -21.57 5.83 30.74
CA ASN A 442 -21.33 6.47 29.44
C ASN A 442 -22.57 6.53 28.53
N THR A 443 -23.76 6.23 29.07
CA THR A 443 -25.02 6.14 28.31
C THR A 443 -25.33 7.41 27.52
N TYR A 444 -24.99 8.58 28.05
CA TYR A 444 -25.28 9.88 27.43
C TYR A 444 -24.14 10.42 26.56
N LEU A 445 -23.08 9.64 26.35
CA LEU A 445 -21.88 10.08 25.64
C LEU A 445 -21.85 9.67 24.16
N THR A 446 -22.85 8.97 23.68
CA THR A 446 -22.91 8.42 22.30
C THR A 446 -22.77 9.48 21.20
N ALA A 447 -23.22 10.71 21.46
CA ALA A 447 -23.11 11.84 20.54
C ALA A 447 -21.66 12.28 20.26
N TYR A 448 -20.70 11.91 21.12
CA TYR A 448 -19.28 12.24 20.94
C TYR A 448 -18.52 11.22 20.09
N ARG A 449 -19.14 10.12 19.74
CA ARG A 449 -18.51 9.11 18.88
C ARG A 449 -18.17 9.72 17.51
N GLY A 450 -16.95 9.46 17.04
CA GLY A 450 -16.41 10.08 15.84
C GLY A 450 -15.75 11.44 16.08
N GLY A 451 -15.79 11.97 17.32
CA GLY A 451 -15.11 13.22 17.67
C GLY A 451 -13.59 13.03 17.69
N ILE A 452 -12.86 14.05 17.22
CA ILE A 452 -11.40 14.12 17.29
C ILE A 452 -11.04 14.87 18.58
N VAL A 453 -10.20 14.27 19.43
CA VAL A 453 -9.77 14.86 20.71
C VAL A 453 -8.84 16.05 20.45
N ASP A 454 -9.10 17.17 21.10
CA ASP A 454 -8.28 18.38 21.07
C ASP A 454 -7.53 18.60 22.39
N GLU A 455 -8.27 18.63 23.50
CA GLU A 455 -7.67 18.85 24.81
C GLU A 455 -8.39 18.08 25.92
N ILE A 456 -7.66 17.81 27.01
CA ILE A 456 -8.22 17.25 28.25
C ILE A 456 -7.80 18.16 29.40
N ASN A 457 -8.77 18.68 30.16
CA ASN A 457 -8.57 19.63 31.28
C ASN A 457 -7.71 20.84 30.89
N GLY A 458 -7.90 21.38 29.67
CA GLY A 458 -7.14 22.53 29.16
C GLY A 458 -5.73 22.21 28.66
N LYS A 459 -5.31 20.94 28.69
CA LYS A 459 -4.03 20.46 28.17
C LYS A 459 -4.23 19.89 26.77
N LYS A 460 -3.49 20.41 25.79
CA LYS A 460 -3.53 19.89 24.41
C LYS A 460 -3.03 18.45 24.36
N ILE A 461 -3.68 17.64 23.54
CA ILE A 461 -3.37 16.23 23.33
C ILE A 461 -2.83 16.07 21.91
N HIS A 462 -1.54 15.78 21.80
CA HIS A 462 -0.85 15.63 20.52
C HIS A 462 -0.67 14.17 20.11
N THR A 463 -0.56 13.28 21.10
CA THR A 463 -0.31 11.85 20.87
C THR A 463 -1.22 10.97 21.71
N LEU A 464 -1.36 9.71 21.34
CA LEU A 464 -2.13 8.74 22.13
C LEU A 464 -1.49 8.52 23.51
N GLU A 465 -0.17 8.66 23.63
CA GLU A 465 0.59 8.61 24.89
C GLU A 465 0.20 9.79 25.80
N ASP A 466 0.05 11.00 25.25
CA ASP A 466 -0.41 12.17 26.02
C ASP A 466 -1.81 11.92 26.60
N LEU A 467 -2.71 11.35 25.80
CA LEU A 467 -4.06 11.00 26.24
C LEU A 467 -4.02 9.97 27.37
N ALA A 468 -3.27 8.86 27.21
CA ALA A 468 -3.13 7.81 28.22
C ALA A 468 -2.52 8.35 29.51
N LYS A 469 -1.48 9.16 29.41
CA LYS A 469 -0.82 9.82 30.54
C LYS A 469 -1.79 10.75 31.28
N THR A 470 -2.54 11.57 30.54
CA THR A 470 -3.49 12.51 31.15
C THR A 470 -4.60 11.79 31.91
N PHE A 471 -5.15 10.68 31.37
CA PHE A 471 -6.14 9.87 32.07
C PHE A 471 -5.57 9.12 33.29
N SER A 472 -4.25 8.97 33.42
CA SER A 472 -3.60 8.39 34.60
C SER A 472 -3.32 9.43 35.71
N GLU A 473 -3.47 10.72 35.44
CA GLU A 473 -3.28 11.79 36.43
C GLU A 473 -4.45 11.84 37.43
N THR A 474 -4.18 12.21 38.68
CA THR A 474 -5.24 12.41 39.67
C THR A 474 -6.04 13.64 39.32
N SER A 475 -7.35 13.50 39.18
CA SER A 475 -8.25 14.58 38.85
C SER A 475 -9.64 14.34 39.47
N ASP A 476 -10.35 15.40 39.81
CA ASP A 476 -11.76 15.30 40.24
C ASP A 476 -12.71 15.03 39.08
N ARG A 477 -12.31 15.40 37.87
CA ARG A 477 -13.04 15.17 36.63
C ARG A 477 -12.12 15.30 35.42
N PHE A 478 -12.45 14.61 34.33
CA PHE A 478 -11.81 14.83 33.02
C PHE A 478 -12.79 15.53 32.10
N VAL A 479 -12.41 16.72 31.63
CA VAL A 479 -13.15 17.55 30.67
C VAL A 479 -12.44 17.39 29.31
N VAL A 480 -13.00 16.57 28.43
CA VAL A 480 -12.46 16.29 27.10
C VAL A 480 -13.15 17.17 26.09
N LYS A 481 -12.41 18.03 25.42
CA LYS A 481 -12.89 18.81 24.28
C LYS A 481 -12.53 18.14 22.98
N MET A 482 -13.49 18.12 22.08
CA MET A 482 -13.29 17.66 20.70
C MET A 482 -12.98 18.84 19.79
N ILE A 483 -12.29 18.60 18.67
CA ILE A 483 -12.08 19.61 17.65
C ILE A 483 -13.43 20.06 17.08
N GLY A 484 -13.64 21.38 17.01
CA GLY A 484 -14.87 22.01 16.56
C GLY A 484 -15.68 22.62 17.71
N GLU A 485 -16.89 23.11 17.39
CA GLU A 485 -17.79 23.69 18.36
C GLU A 485 -18.69 22.62 18.98
N GLY A 486 -18.88 22.67 20.28
CA GLY A 486 -19.75 21.75 20.99
C GLY A 486 -19.45 21.71 22.49
N PRO A 487 -20.37 21.14 23.30
CA PRO A 487 -20.13 20.96 24.73
C PRO A 487 -19.01 19.93 24.93
N PRO A 488 -18.17 20.07 25.96
CA PRO A 488 -17.14 19.07 26.25
C PRO A 488 -17.77 17.77 26.80
N LEU A 489 -17.12 16.65 26.53
CA LEU A 489 -17.40 15.38 27.20
C LEU A 489 -16.78 15.42 28.61
N VAL A 490 -17.55 15.05 29.62
CA VAL A 490 -17.09 15.07 31.01
C VAL A 490 -17.19 13.70 31.63
N LEU A 491 -16.10 13.25 32.25
CA LEU A 491 -16.01 11.97 32.96
C LEU A 491 -15.68 12.19 34.43
N ASP A 492 -16.35 11.42 35.30
CA ASP A 492 -16.02 11.30 36.73
C ASP A 492 -15.08 10.11 36.93
N PRO A 493 -13.79 10.32 37.31
CA PRO A 493 -12.83 9.25 37.49
C PRO A 493 -13.25 8.19 38.52
N LYS A 494 -13.98 8.59 39.56
CA LYS A 494 -14.47 7.66 40.60
C LYS A 494 -15.51 6.69 40.03
N GLN A 495 -16.43 7.20 39.21
CA GLN A 495 -17.41 6.37 38.53
C GLN A 495 -16.73 5.45 37.47
N VAL A 496 -15.74 5.98 36.75
CA VAL A 496 -14.95 5.20 35.79
C VAL A 496 -14.25 4.04 36.49
N GLU A 497 -13.56 4.29 37.61
CA GLU A 497 -12.86 3.25 38.36
C GLU A 497 -13.85 2.21 38.94
N ALA A 498 -14.99 2.62 39.45
CA ALA A 498 -16.03 1.73 39.96
C ALA A 498 -16.65 0.83 38.85
N ALA A 499 -16.68 1.31 37.59
CA ALA A 499 -17.19 0.56 36.45
C ALA A 499 -16.14 -0.28 35.73
N ARG A 500 -14.85 -0.06 35.97
CA ARG A 500 -13.71 -0.57 35.22
C ARG A 500 -13.75 -2.08 35.01
N GLU A 501 -13.78 -2.85 36.08
CA GLU A 501 -13.76 -4.32 35.99
C GLU A 501 -15.06 -4.87 35.34
N ARG A 502 -16.21 -4.22 35.54
CA ARG A 502 -17.45 -4.60 34.89
C ARG A 502 -17.39 -4.40 33.36
N ILE A 503 -16.82 -3.27 32.90
CA ILE A 503 -16.62 -2.99 31.48
C ILE A 503 -15.62 -3.97 30.89
N LYS A 504 -14.48 -4.18 31.55
CA LYS A 504 -13.45 -5.13 31.10
C LYS A 504 -14.00 -6.54 30.91
N MET A 505 -14.71 -7.06 31.90
CA MET A 505 -15.30 -8.40 31.82
C MET A 505 -16.39 -8.51 30.75
N ARG A 506 -17.28 -7.49 30.66
CA ARG A 506 -18.39 -7.52 29.69
C ARG A 506 -17.92 -7.54 28.24
N TYR A 507 -16.86 -6.79 27.94
CA TYR A 507 -16.36 -6.58 26.57
C TYR A 507 -15.03 -7.28 26.31
N ASN A 508 -14.57 -8.15 27.22
CA ASN A 508 -13.32 -8.91 27.13
C ASN A 508 -12.10 -8.01 26.89
N VAL A 509 -12.07 -6.83 27.50
CA VAL A 509 -10.95 -5.89 27.41
C VAL A 509 -9.82 -6.35 28.32
N MET A 510 -8.97 -7.26 27.82
CA MET A 510 -7.85 -7.82 28.62
C MET A 510 -6.79 -6.77 28.93
N LYS A 511 -6.52 -5.87 27.99
CA LYS A 511 -5.65 -4.70 28.16
C LYS A 511 -6.43 -3.46 27.80
N GLU A 512 -6.35 -2.41 28.60
CA GLU A 512 -7.07 -1.14 28.36
C GLU A 512 -6.30 -0.21 27.43
N GLN A 513 -5.05 -0.52 27.13
CA GLN A 513 -4.25 0.27 26.19
C GLN A 513 -3.21 -0.57 25.46
N ASN A 514 -2.89 -0.15 24.26
CA ASN A 514 -1.75 -0.54 23.47
C ASN A 514 -1.19 0.73 22.83
N LEU A 515 -0.09 1.24 23.37
CA LEU A 515 0.52 2.49 22.91
C LEU A 515 1.63 2.24 21.90
N GLU A 516 2.28 1.09 21.99
CA GLU A 516 3.41 0.74 21.11
C GLU A 516 2.91 0.02 19.86
N GLU A 517 3.56 0.29 18.75
CA GLU A 517 3.48 -0.54 17.56
C GLU A 517 4.28 -1.82 17.77
N GLN A 518 3.65 -2.79 18.43
CA GLN A 518 4.28 -4.08 18.63
C GLN A 518 4.13 -4.91 17.35
N PRO A 519 5.24 -5.51 16.83
CA PRO A 519 5.13 -6.44 15.71
C PRO A 519 4.15 -7.56 16.09
N ALA A 520 3.23 -7.87 15.18
CA ALA A 520 2.22 -8.90 15.37
C ALA A 520 2.82 -10.30 15.48
N ALA A 521 4.01 -10.51 14.89
CA ALA A 521 4.79 -11.73 14.98
C ALA A 521 6.17 -11.44 15.58
N LYS A 522 6.60 -12.30 16.52
CA LYS A 522 8.01 -12.30 16.97
C LYS A 522 8.87 -12.72 15.78
N THR A 523 9.87 -11.92 15.45
CA THR A 523 10.89 -12.28 14.46
C THR A 523 11.60 -13.58 14.87
N ALA A 524 12.20 -14.28 13.91
CA ALA A 524 12.87 -15.56 14.13
C ALA A 524 13.94 -15.55 15.26
N GLN A 525 14.44 -14.37 15.63
CA GLN A 525 15.40 -14.20 16.74
C GLN A 525 14.79 -14.45 18.13
N ASP A 526 13.49 -14.20 18.31
CA ASP A 526 12.84 -14.41 19.62
C ASP A 526 12.33 -15.85 19.82
N GLN A 527 12.20 -16.63 18.76
CA GLN A 527 11.69 -18.00 18.82
C GLN A 527 12.75 -19.05 19.20
N ASN A 528 14.04 -18.70 19.18
CA ASN A 528 15.14 -19.59 19.59
C ASN A 528 15.49 -19.52 21.10
N LYS A 529 14.71 -18.77 21.89
CA LYS A 529 14.92 -18.63 23.35
C LYS A 529 13.90 -19.37 24.21
N ILE A 530 13.08 -20.26 23.62
CA ILE A 530 12.15 -21.12 24.38
C ILE A 530 12.53 -22.57 24.15
#